data_d4f722b18407fa305a268fd4f4cc2857
#
_entry.id   d4f722b18407fa305a268fd4f4cc2857
#
_cell.length_a   1.000
_cell.length_b   1.000
_cell.length_c   1.000
_cell.angle_alpha   90.00
_cell.angle_beta   90.00
_cell.angle_gamma   90.00
#
_symmetry.space_group_name_H-M   'P 1'
#
loop_
_entity.id
_entity.type
_entity.pdbx_description
1 polymer ?
#
loop_
_entity_poly.entity_id
_entity_poly.type
_entity_poly.pdbx_seq_one_letter_code
_entity_poly.pdbx_strand_id
1 'polypeptide(L)'
;MFYWQRVAILGISVLLLSADAYGQEISREQIKGLDEQVQEIKSDALGIAAELNQLEEKLLYPSNTQVAVFVSLAGRETFRLDSVEIQLDGTPVAHHLYTFKELEALQNGGVQRIYTGNIRSGAHNLQVSVIGKTGGGADFRKSERFTVNKGVGPRIVEMSLAAQGITLTER
;
A
#
# COMPACT_ATOMS: atom_id res chain seq x y z
N MET A 1 -53.66 78.55 -4.26
CA MET A 1 -53.96 77.14 -3.98
C MET A 1 -53.04 76.19 -4.79
N PHE A 2 -52.00 76.65 -5.47
CA PHE A 2 -51.12 75.86 -6.33
C PHE A 2 -49.70 75.66 -5.80
N TYR A 3 -49.32 76.30 -4.75
CA TYR A 3 -47.99 76.23 -4.14
C TYR A 3 -47.78 75.02 -3.24
N TRP A 4 -48.79 74.52 -2.61
CA TRP A 4 -48.69 73.36 -1.73
C TRP A 4 -48.55 72.01 -2.43
N GLN A 5 -49.08 71.93 -3.63
CA GLN A 5 -48.91 70.70 -4.40
C GLN A 5 -47.50 70.46 -4.96
N ARG A 6 -46.76 71.54 -5.21
CA ARG A 6 -45.34 71.42 -5.73
C ARG A 6 -44.35 71.10 -4.63
N VAL A 7 -44.64 71.48 -3.38
CA VAL A 7 -43.76 71.09 -2.23
C VAL A 7 -43.94 69.65 -1.81
N ALA A 8 -45.18 69.15 -1.93
CA ALA A 8 -45.41 67.69 -1.64
C ALA A 8 -44.73 66.76 -2.63
N ILE A 9 -44.63 67.11 -3.92
CA ILE A 9 -43.99 66.27 -4.96
C ILE A 9 -42.45 66.28 -4.79
N LEU A 10 -41.85 67.40 -4.35
CA LEU A 10 -40.40 67.50 -4.07
C LEU A 10 -39.98 66.68 -2.83
N GLY A 11 -40.89 66.59 -1.80
CA GLY A 11 -40.62 65.81 -0.59
C GLY A 11 -40.64 64.29 -0.84
N ILE A 12 -41.46 63.79 -1.76
CA ILE A 12 -41.56 62.38 -2.09
C ILE A 12 -40.41 61.94 -3.00
N SER A 13 -39.88 62.85 -3.83
CA SER A 13 -38.73 62.51 -4.72
C SER A 13 -37.42 62.34 -4.00
N VAL A 14 -37.23 62.97 -2.84
CA VAL A 14 -36.01 62.83 -2.03
C VAL A 14 -36.02 61.57 -1.14
N LEU A 15 -37.23 61.05 -0.82
CA LEU A 15 -37.34 59.84 0.01
C LEU A 15 -37.11 58.51 -0.75
N LEU A 16 -37.07 58.56 -2.08
CA LEU A 16 -36.87 57.37 -2.94
C LEU A 16 -35.42 57.16 -3.37
N LEU A 17 -34.48 58.05 -3.00
CA LEU A 17 -33.04 57.94 -3.33
C LEU A 17 -32.19 57.40 -2.18
N SER A 18 -32.77 57.03 -1.05
CA SER A 18 -32.07 56.36 0.04
C SER A 18 -32.37 54.84 0.11
N ALA A 19 -32.53 54.18 -1.03
CA ALA A 19 -32.30 52.76 -1.11
C ALA A 19 -30.78 52.53 -1.15
N ASP A 20 -30.15 52.81 0.03
CA ASP A 20 -28.79 52.37 0.26
C ASP A 20 -28.71 50.89 -0.05
N ALA A 21 -28.03 50.62 -1.12
CA ALA A 21 -27.50 49.30 -1.39
C ALA A 21 -26.60 48.88 -0.22
N TYR A 22 -27.17 48.24 0.77
CA TYR A 22 -26.41 47.44 1.72
C TYR A 22 -25.85 46.24 0.94
N GLY A 23 -24.91 46.51 0.06
CA GLY A 23 -23.93 45.53 -0.34
C GLY A 23 -23.13 45.19 0.89
N GLN A 24 -23.41 44.08 1.53
CA GLN A 24 -22.53 43.54 2.56
C GLN A 24 -21.14 43.41 1.91
N GLU A 25 -20.25 44.37 2.20
CA GLU A 25 -18.83 44.16 1.97
C GLU A 25 -18.42 42.98 2.84
N ILE A 26 -18.33 41.80 2.21
CA ILE A 26 -17.77 40.63 2.84
C ILE A 26 -16.35 41.03 3.24
N SER A 27 -16.14 41.20 4.54
CA SER A 27 -14.84 41.59 5.09
C SER A 27 -13.77 40.60 4.62
N ARG A 28 -12.59 41.10 4.25
CA ARG A 28 -11.44 40.25 3.91
C ARG A 28 -11.13 39.22 4.99
N GLU A 29 -11.44 39.52 6.23
CA GLU A 29 -11.31 38.63 7.37
C GLU A 29 -12.33 37.48 7.34
N GLN A 30 -13.55 37.71 6.87
CA GLN A 30 -14.57 36.68 6.68
C GLN A 30 -14.18 35.72 5.52
N ILE A 31 -13.63 36.26 4.42
CA ILE A 31 -13.14 35.47 3.29
C ILE A 31 -11.96 34.58 3.74
N LYS A 32 -11.03 35.15 4.53
CA LYS A 32 -9.89 34.42 5.07
C LYS A 32 -10.33 33.29 6.02
N GLY A 33 -11.31 33.58 6.89
CA GLY A 33 -11.88 32.56 7.78
C GLY A 33 -12.59 31.44 7.02
N LEU A 34 -13.29 31.77 5.94
CA LEU A 34 -13.91 30.76 5.06
C LEU A 34 -12.85 29.90 4.34
N ASP A 35 -11.77 30.52 3.85
CA ASP A 35 -10.67 29.80 3.23
C ASP A 35 -10.00 28.80 4.20
N GLU A 36 -9.77 29.22 5.45
CA GLU A 36 -9.24 28.37 6.50
C GLU A 36 -10.17 27.18 6.78
N GLN A 37 -11.48 27.43 6.91
CA GLN A 37 -12.49 26.37 7.11
C GLN A 37 -12.56 25.41 5.91
N VAL A 38 -12.48 25.92 4.69
CA VAL A 38 -12.44 25.07 3.48
C VAL A 38 -11.20 24.19 3.46
N GLN A 39 -10.04 24.71 3.86
CA GLN A 39 -8.80 23.91 3.94
C GLN A 39 -8.90 22.86 5.05
N GLU A 40 -9.47 23.18 6.18
CA GLU A 40 -9.71 22.23 7.27
C GLU A 40 -10.64 21.09 6.81
N ILE A 41 -11.80 21.43 6.24
CA ILE A 41 -12.75 20.42 5.70
C ILE A 41 -12.09 19.56 4.63
N LYS A 42 -11.27 20.15 3.75
CA LYS A 42 -10.54 19.41 2.73
C LYS A 42 -9.53 18.44 3.35
N SER A 43 -8.80 18.88 4.37
CA SER A 43 -7.85 18.05 5.11
C SER A 43 -8.56 16.87 5.79
N ASP A 44 -9.69 17.14 6.45
CA ASP A 44 -10.51 16.13 7.12
C ASP A 44 -11.08 15.11 6.11
N ALA A 45 -11.59 15.60 4.98
CA ALA A 45 -12.10 14.74 3.92
C ALA A 45 -11.01 13.81 3.34
N LEU A 46 -9.79 14.32 3.16
CA LEU A 46 -8.65 13.52 2.73
C LEU A 46 -8.23 12.50 3.80
N GLY A 47 -8.27 12.90 5.08
CA GLY A 47 -8.02 12.00 6.21
C GLY A 47 -9.02 10.84 6.25
N ILE A 48 -10.32 11.15 6.17
CA ILE A 48 -11.39 10.15 6.13
C ILE A 48 -11.24 9.22 4.92
N ALA A 49 -10.90 9.74 3.74
CA ALA A 49 -10.67 8.93 2.55
C ALA A 49 -9.49 7.96 2.73
N ALA A 50 -8.41 8.40 3.38
CA ALA A 50 -7.27 7.54 3.68
C ALA A 50 -7.62 6.45 4.70
N GLU A 51 -8.40 6.77 5.73
CA GLU A 51 -8.89 5.80 6.72
C GLU A 51 -9.84 4.77 6.08
N LEU A 52 -10.74 5.21 5.20
CA LEU A 52 -11.63 4.31 4.47
C LEU A 52 -10.85 3.33 3.59
N ASN A 53 -9.85 3.81 2.84
CA ASN A 53 -8.99 2.95 2.04
C ASN A 53 -8.25 1.92 2.91
N GLN A 54 -7.74 2.33 4.08
CA GLN A 54 -7.07 1.43 5.01
C GLN A 54 -8.03 0.39 5.61
N LEU A 55 -9.27 0.79 5.92
CA LEU A 55 -10.31 -0.13 6.41
C LEU A 55 -10.73 -1.09 5.31
N GLU A 56 -10.90 -0.62 4.08
CA GLU A 56 -11.21 -1.46 2.93
C GLU A 56 -10.10 -2.50 2.71
N GLU A 57 -8.84 -2.10 2.74
CA GLU A 57 -7.71 -3.02 2.64
C GLU A 57 -7.72 -4.07 3.76
N LYS A 58 -7.99 -3.65 5.01
CA LYS A 58 -8.10 -4.58 6.15
C LYS A 58 -9.29 -5.54 6.03
N LEU A 59 -10.39 -5.11 5.43
CA LEU A 59 -11.57 -5.96 5.22
C LEU A 59 -11.39 -6.91 4.04
N LEU A 60 -10.77 -6.43 2.96
CA LEU A 60 -10.48 -7.25 1.78
C LEU A 60 -9.36 -8.26 2.05
N TYR A 61 -8.38 -7.87 2.87
CA TYR A 61 -7.20 -8.67 3.18
C TYR A 61 -7.00 -8.79 4.70
N PRO A 62 -7.87 -9.52 5.40
CA PRO A 62 -7.69 -9.73 6.82
C PRO A 62 -6.35 -10.44 7.10
N SER A 63 -5.69 -10.07 8.19
CA SER A 63 -4.37 -10.63 8.58
C SER A 63 -4.33 -12.16 8.65
N ASN A 64 -5.49 -12.79 8.83
CA ASN A 64 -5.63 -14.25 8.85
C ASN A 64 -5.48 -14.90 7.46
N THR A 65 -5.52 -14.17 6.35
CA THR A 65 -5.24 -14.68 5.01
C THR A 65 -3.79 -14.52 4.58
N GLN A 66 -2.98 -13.82 5.36
CA GLN A 66 -1.61 -13.50 5.00
C GLN A 66 -0.70 -14.73 4.95
N VAL A 67 0.15 -14.80 3.92
CA VAL A 67 1.29 -15.69 3.82
C VAL A 67 2.55 -14.88 3.57
N ALA A 68 3.64 -15.21 4.26
CA ALA A 68 4.95 -14.63 4.01
C ALA A 68 5.95 -15.74 3.71
N VAL A 69 6.74 -15.57 2.65
CA VAL A 69 7.73 -16.53 2.20
C VAL A 69 9.12 -15.97 2.39
N PHE A 70 9.94 -16.73 3.09
CA PHE A 70 11.31 -16.40 3.43
C PHE A 70 12.27 -17.38 2.77
N VAL A 71 13.48 -16.91 2.46
CA VAL A 71 14.59 -17.69 1.95
C VAL A 71 15.77 -17.60 2.90
N SER A 72 16.37 -18.73 3.19
CA SER A 72 17.67 -18.87 3.88
C SER A 72 18.58 -19.84 3.12
N LEU A 73 19.87 -19.81 3.39
CA LEU A 73 20.82 -20.84 2.91
C LEU A 73 21.06 -21.88 4.00
N ALA A 74 21.06 -23.15 3.63
CA ALA A 74 21.36 -24.23 4.54
C ALA A 74 22.87 -24.31 4.77
N GLY A 75 23.31 -23.86 5.95
CA GLY A 75 24.70 -23.91 6.35
C GLY A 75 25.61 -22.97 5.55
N ARG A 76 26.92 -23.28 5.54
CA ARG A 76 27.92 -22.54 4.77
C ARG A 76 28.06 -23.16 3.36
N GLU A 77 26.97 -23.13 2.63
CA GLU A 77 26.97 -23.63 1.26
C GLU A 77 27.84 -22.77 0.35
N THR A 78 28.61 -23.44 -0.50
CA THR A 78 29.54 -22.80 -1.44
C THR A 78 28.91 -22.52 -2.80
N PHE A 79 27.58 -22.64 -2.93
CA PHE A 79 26.94 -22.29 -4.17
C PHE A 79 26.55 -20.80 -4.20
N ARG A 80 26.64 -20.22 -5.39
CA ARG A 80 26.22 -18.83 -5.63
C ARG A 80 24.78 -18.84 -6.13
N LEU A 81 23.90 -18.26 -5.34
CA LEU A 81 22.50 -18.05 -5.70
C LEU A 81 22.40 -16.81 -6.60
N ASP A 82 21.89 -16.98 -7.82
CA ASP A 82 21.68 -15.87 -8.75
C ASP A 82 20.22 -15.38 -8.72
N SER A 83 19.25 -16.30 -8.68
CA SER A 83 17.83 -15.93 -8.59
C SER A 83 16.97 -17.00 -7.94
N VAL A 84 15.83 -16.53 -7.39
CA VAL A 84 14.73 -17.37 -6.90
C VAL A 84 13.43 -16.87 -7.52
N GLU A 85 12.65 -17.79 -8.05
CA GLU A 85 11.29 -17.57 -8.54
C GLU A 85 10.31 -18.39 -7.71
N ILE A 86 9.20 -17.78 -7.33
CA ILE A 86 8.12 -18.43 -6.59
C ILE A 86 6.85 -18.36 -7.42
N GLN A 87 6.19 -19.50 -7.52
CA GLN A 87 4.83 -19.61 -8.07
C GLN A 87 3.91 -20.18 -7.00
N LEU A 88 2.73 -19.60 -6.88
CA LEU A 88 1.67 -20.06 -5.99
C LEU A 88 0.46 -20.45 -6.83
N ASP A 89 0.04 -21.69 -6.72
CA ASP A 89 -1.04 -22.29 -7.52
C ASP A 89 -0.88 -22.07 -9.04
N GLY A 90 0.39 -22.16 -9.52
CA GLY A 90 0.75 -21.96 -10.92
C GLY A 90 0.88 -20.49 -11.35
N THR A 91 0.61 -19.54 -10.47
CA THR A 91 0.78 -18.11 -10.74
C THR A 91 2.12 -17.63 -10.20
N PRO A 92 3.00 -17.00 -11.01
CA PRO A 92 4.22 -16.37 -10.52
C PRO A 92 3.87 -15.21 -9.57
N VAL A 93 4.40 -15.27 -8.34
CA VAL A 93 4.12 -14.28 -7.30
C VAL A 93 5.34 -13.50 -6.85
N ALA A 94 6.54 -14.05 -7.06
CA ALA A 94 7.79 -13.37 -6.80
C ALA A 94 8.91 -13.86 -7.72
N HIS A 95 9.77 -12.94 -8.13
CA HIS A 95 11.05 -13.21 -8.78
C HIS A 95 12.09 -12.27 -8.21
N HIS A 96 13.16 -12.83 -7.63
CA HIS A 96 14.23 -12.07 -6.99
C HIS A 96 15.58 -12.40 -7.60
N LEU A 97 16.34 -11.38 -7.97
CA LEU A 97 17.73 -11.47 -8.44
C LEU A 97 18.65 -11.05 -7.31
N TYR A 98 19.56 -11.89 -6.92
CA TYR A 98 20.45 -11.66 -5.79
C TYR A 98 21.64 -10.80 -6.17
N THR A 99 21.86 -9.75 -5.41
CA THR A 99 23.10 -8.97 -5.43
C THR A 99 24.16 -9.65 -4.60
N PHE A 100 25.43 -9.27 -4.80
CA PHE A 100 26.54 -9.80 -4.02
C PHE A 100 26.35 -9.58 -2.49
N LYS A 101 25.86 -8.41 -2.10
CA LYS A 101 25.63 -8.09 -0.67
C LYS A 101 24.52 -8.93 -0.04
N GLU A 102 23.45 -9.17 -0.76
CA GLU A 102 22.34 -10.00 -0.30
C GLU A 102 22.78 -11.46 -0.16
N LEU A 103 23.53 -11.95 -1.13
CA LEU A 103 24.11 -13.29 -1.05
C LEU A 103 25.06 -13.45 0.14
N GLU A 104 25.94 -12.49 0.36
CA GLU A 104 26.83 -12.46 1.53
C GLU A 104 26.03 -12.48 2.83
N ALA A 105 24.96 -11.70 2.93
CA ALA A 105 24.08 -11.70 4.09
C ALA A 105 23.43 -13.07 4.34
N LEU A 106 22.94 -13.72 3.29
CA LEU A 106 22.37 -15.08 3.37
C LEU A 106 23.43 -16.11 3.79
N GLN A 107 24.66 -16.04 3.25
CA GLN A 107 25.78 -16.91 3.61
C GLN A 107 26.21 -16.76 5.07
N ASN A 108 26.01 -15.57 5.65
CA ASN A 108 26.23 -15.27 7.06
C ASN A 108 25.03 -15.67 7.96
N GLY A 109 24.08 -16.44 7.44
CA GLY A 109 22.91 -16.90 8.19
C GLY A 109 21.73 -15.94 8.17
N GLY A 110 21.75 -14.96 7.28
CA GLY A 110 20.61 -14.07 7.06
C GLY A 110 19.39 -14.81 6.48
N VAL A 111 18.21 -14.27 6.73
CA VAL A 111 16.95 -14.73 6.18
C VAL A 111 16.28 -13.57 5.47
N GLN A 112 15.91 -13.77 4.21
CA GLN A 112 15.31 -12.74 3.38
C GLN A 112 13.85 -13.06 3.10
N ARG A 113 12.98 -12.09 3.34
CA ARG A 113 11.57 -12.18 2.92
C ARG A 113 11.47 -11.78 1.46
N ILE A 114 11.01 -12.68 0.60
CA ILE A 114 10.88 -12.45 -0.84
C ILE A 114 9.43 -12.33 -1.31
N TYR A 115 8.47 -12.78 -0.51
CA TYR A 115 7.05 -12.63 -0.83
C TYR A 115 6.21 -12.37 0.41
N THR A 116 5.21 -11.52 0.27
CA THR A 116 4.10 -11.37 1.21
C THR A 116 2.83 -11.14 0.40
N GLY A 117 1.83 -11.93 0.65
CA GLY A 117 0.55 -11.84 -0.05
C GLY A 117 -0.57 -12.46 0.76
N ASN A 118 -1.75 -12.50 0.17
CA ASN A 118 -2.93 -13.09 0.79
C ASN A 118 -3.36 -14.31 -0.01
N ILE A 119 -3.61 -15.42 0.68
CA ILE A 119 -4.14 -16.65 0.12
C ILE A 119 -5.32 -17.14 0.95
N ARG A 120 -6.24 -17.85 0.34
CA ARG A 120 -7.39 -18.46 1.01
C ARG A 120 -6.92 -19.55 1.97
N SER A 121 -7.77 -19.92 2.92
CA SER A 121 -7.52 -21.12 3.72
C SER A 121 -7.66 -22.36 2.85
N GLY A 122 -6.79 -23.34 3.07
CA GLY A 122 -6.75 -24.56 2.29
C GLY A 122 -5.33 -25.01 1.94
N ALA A 123 -5.23 -26.03 1.09
CA ALA A 123 -3.96 -26.52 0.56
C ALA A 123 -3.61 -25.77 -0.71
N HIS A 124 -2.38 -25.24 -0.78
CA HIS A 124 -1.86 -24.48 -1.90
C HIS A 124 -0.57 -25.11 -2.42
N ASN A 125 -0.36 -25.02 -3.73
CA ASN A 125 0.84 -25.53 -4.39
C ASN A 125 1.87 -24.41 -4.49
N LEU A 126 2.98 -24.53 -3.75
CA LEU A 126 4.11 -23.61 -3.81
C LEU A 126 5.21 -24.25 -4.66
N GLN A 127 5.51 -23.69 -5.82
CA GLN A 127 6.64 -24.06 -6.64
C GLN A 127 7.76 -23.06 -6.48
N VAL A 128 8.97 -23.56 -6.26
CA VAL A 128 10.18 -22.76 -6.08
C VAL A 128 11.18 -23.17 -7.15
N SER A 129 11.68 -22.20 -7.89
CA SER A 129 12.74 -22.41 -8.89
C SER A 129 13.95 -21.56 -8.50
N VAL A 130 15.10 -22.21 -8.41
CA VAL A 130 16.38 -21.61 -8.01
C VAL A 130 17.35 -21.72 -9.16
N ILE A 131 18.05 -20.63 -9.44
CA ILE A 131 19.14 -20.57 -10.43
C ILE A 131 20.38 -20.01 -9.73
N GLY A 132 21.52 -20.61 -10.05
CA GLY A 132 22.80 -20.20 -9.47
C GLY A 132 23.97 -20.95 -10.09
N LYS A 133 25.10 -20.96 -9.37
CA LYS A 133 26.30 -21.70 -9.76
C LYS A 133 26.83 -22.48 -8.56
N THR A 134 27.29 -23.69 -8.84
CA THR A 134 27.99 -24.49 -7.84
C THR A 134 29.36 -23.87 -7.50
N GLY A 135 29.97 -24.30 -6.40
CA GLY A 135 31.32 -23.85 -6.03
C GLY A 135 32.40 -24.11 -7.11
N GLY A 136 32.15 -25.06 -8.00
CA GLY A 136 33.00 -25.33 -9.19
C GLY A 136 32.68 -24.48 -10.41
N GLY A 137 31.73 -23.53 -10.32
CA GLY A 137 31.34 -22.61 -11.41
C GLY A 137 30.33 -23.18 -12.42
N ALA A 138 29.89 -24.44 -12.28
CA ALA A 138 28.89 -25.02 -13.14
C ALA A 138 27.48 -24.43 -12.84
N ASP A 139 26.69 -24.28 -13.88
CA ASP A 139 25.31 -23.76 -13.74
C ASP A 139 24.47 -24.76 -12.93
N PHE A 140 23.70 -24.16 -12.00
CA PHE A 140 22.81 -24.89 -11.11
C PHE A 140 21.38 -24.37 -11.32
N ARG A 141 20.47 -25.30 -11.62
CA ARG A 141 19.03 -24.99 -11.68
C ARG A 141 18.27 -26.09 -10.97
N LYS A 142 17.41 -25.70 -10.04
CA LYS A 142 16.56 -26.62 -9.32
C LYS A 142 15.15 -26.05 -9.18
N SER A 143 14.16 -26.92 -9.33
CA SER A 143 12.76 -26.56 -9.11
C SER A 143 12.10 -27.65 -8.28
N GLU A 144 11.44 -27.26 -7.20
CA GLU A 144 10.72 -28.17 -6.31
C GLU A 144 9.31 -27.64 -6.03
N ARG A 145 8.41 -28.56 -5.72
CA ARG A 145 7.01 -28.27 -5.40
C ARG A 145 6.69 -28.74 -4.00
N PHE A 146 5.97 -27.88 -3.26
CA PHE A 146 5.54 -28.13 -1.90
C PHE A 146 4.05 -27.86 -1.78
N THR A 147 3.38 -28.59 -0.89
CA THR A 147 2.02 -28.26 -0.50
C THR A 147 2.07 -27.47 0.81
N VAL A 148 1.59 -26.24 0.78
CA VAL A 148 1.47 -25.36 1.95
C VAL A 148 0.03 -25.37 2.43
N ASN A 149 -0.19 -25.74 3.69
CA ASN A 149 -1.51 -25.78 4.28
C ASN A 149 -1.80 -24.48 5.04
N LYS A 150 -2.61 -23.61 4.44
CA LYS A 150 -3.04 -22.33 5.03
C LYS A 150 -4.24 -22.55 5.94
N GLY A 151 -4.01 -22.45 7.24
CA GLY A 151 -5.06 -22.40 8.24
C GLY A 151 -5.60 -21.00 8.51
N VAL A 152 -6.31 -20.84 9.61
CA VAL A 152 -6.70 -19.52 10.14
C VAL A 152 -5.48 -18.85 10.75
N GLY A 153 -5.29 -17.55 10.46
CA GLY A 153 -4.14 -16.77 10.91
C GLY A 153 -3.03 -16.64 9.86
N PRO A 154 -2.06 -15.76 10.08
CA PRO A 154 -0.92 -15.60 9.18
C PRO A 154 -0.10 -16.89 9.09
N ARG A 155 0.49 -17.16 7.94
CA ARG A 155 1.37 -18.31 7.71
C ARG A 155 2.74 -17.82 7.29
N ILE A 156 3.77 -18.34 7.94
CA ILE A 156 5.16 -18.10 7.58
C ILE A 156 5.71 -19.39 6.97
N VAL A 157 6.29 -19.27 5.80
CA VAL A 157 6.96 -20.36 5.08
C VAL A 157 8.42 -19.98 4.92
N GLU A 158 9.32 -20.78 5.48
CA GLU A 158 10.75 -20.62 5.33
C GLU A 158 11.29 -21.70 4.40
N MET A 159 12.00 -21.28 3.35
CA MET A 159 12.68 -22.15 2.40
C MET A 159 14.18 -22.09 2.65
N SER A 160 14.75 -23.19 3.05
CA SER A 160 16.20 -23.33 3.20
C SER A 160 16.77 -23.97 1.94
N LEU A 161 17.64 -23.21 1.26
CA LEU A 161 18.24 -23.60 -0.01
C LEU A 161 19.61 -24.26 0.22
N ALA A 162 19.80 -25.44 -0.35
CA ALA A 162 21.06 -26.16 -0.35
C ALA A 162 21.41 -26.63 -1.76
N ALA A 163 22.67 -26.96 -2.01
CA ALA A 163 23.08 -27.57 -3.29
C ALA A 163 22.36 -28.89 -3.57
N GLN A 164 21.97 -29.64 -2.53
CA GLN A 164 21.28 -30.93 -2.66
C GLN A 164 19.78 -30.75 -2.88
N GLY A 165 19.15 -29.66 -2.41
CA GLY A 165 17.71 -29.48 -2.46
C GLY A 165 17.19 -28.25 -1.77
N ILE A 166 15.88 -28.12 -1.82
CA ILE A 166 15.12 -27.07 -1.14
C ILE A 166 14.35 -27.74 -0.01
N THR A 167 14.50 -27.23 1.20
CA THR A 167 13.73 -27.70 2.35
C THR A 167 12.73 -26.63 2.76
N LEU A 168 11.47 -27.02 2.97
CA LEU A 168 10.42 -26.11 3.40
C LEU A 168 10.07 -26.36 4.86
N THR A 169 10.00 -25.30 5.64
CA THR A 169 9.53 -25.30 7.04
C THR A 169 8.37 -24.32 7.18
N GLU A 170 7.26 -24.77 7.73
CA GLU A 170 6.08 -23.96 8.03
C GLU A 170 6.06 -23.57 9.52
N ARG A 171 5.74 -22.30 9.78
CA ARG A 171 5.58 -21.78 11.16
C ARG A 171 4.28 -20.98 11.29
#